data_bcc027c6667ece464102065474c6edb7
#
_entry.id   bcc027c6667ece464102065474c6edb7
#
_cell.length_a   1.000
_cell.length_b   1.000
_cell.length_c   1.000
_cell.angle_alpha   90.00
_cell.angle_beta   90.00
_cell.angle_gamma   90.00
#
_symmetry.space_group_name_H-M   'P 1'
#
loop_
_entity.id
_entity.type
_entity.pdbx_description
1 polymer ?
#
loop_
_entity_poly.entity_id
_entity_poly.type
_entity_poly.pdbx_seq_one_letter_code
_entity_poly.pdbx_strand_id
1 'polypeptide(L)'
;MNHTLTTPDGISLALRTWVPAGSPRGQVLVVHGLGEHMGRYEALAQDLAAQGWAVQAYDQRGHGASGGGRGQMAADESLLADLGQVLQHVRSAPSCGPLILLGHSMGGLVAARYVAEGLQARPAPWWQAVDGLVLSSPALDAGMTVIQKLLTAVVSRVAPNLAVGNGLNLDDICRDPAVVKDYAADPLVHDRISGRLARFIAEAGPWVEARAAQWRTPTLLMWAGADRCVNPAGSARFAAAAPQQVLTAQTWPMLAHEIFNEPERADVVARLQAWLGSRLNA
;
A
#
# COMPACT_ATOMS: atom_id res chain seq x y z
N MET A 1 9.49 -14.23 -10.91
CA MET A 1 9.15 -14.20 -12.37
C MET A 1 8.47 -12.87 -12.65
N ASN A 2 8.83 -12.21 -13.76
CA ASN A 2 8.22 -10.94 -14.15
C ASN A 2 7.19 -11.18 -15.25
N HIS A 3 6.06 -10.50 -15.21
CA HIS A 3 5.01 -10.54 -16.23
C HIS A 3 4.25 -9.20 -16.26
N THR A 4 3.31 -9.05 -17.16
CA THR A 4 2.51 -7.83 -17.30
C THR A 4 1.03 -8.17 -17.34
N LEU A 5 0.20 -7.25 -16.83
CA LEU A 5 -1.25 -7.27 -16.91
C LEU A 5 -1.72 -5.99 -17.59
N THR A 6 -2.53 -6.11 -18.62
CA THR A 6 -3.10 -4.95 -19.31
C THR A 6 -4.46 -4.61 -18.72
N THR A 7 -4.63 -3.38 -18.27
CA THR A 7 -5.90 -2.86 -17.76
C THR A 7 -6.89 -2.58 -18.89
N PRO A 8 -8.23 -2.47 -18.65
CA PRO A 8 -9.21 -2.18 -19.68
C PRO A 8 -9.00 -0.85 -20.39
N ASP A 9 -8.37 0.12 -19.74
CA ASP A 9 -7.99 1.40 -20.34
C ASP A 9 -6.61 1.38 -21.01
N GLY A 10 -6.03 0.16 -21.21
CA GLY A 10 -4.82 -0.06 -22.00
C GLY A 10 -3.49 0.18 -21.27
N ILE A 11 -3.50 0.38 -19.97
CA ILE A 11 -2.25 0.53 -19.18
C ILE A 11 -1.64 -0.85 -18.94
N SER A 12 -0.35 -1.01 -19.24
CA SER A 12 0.42 -2.19 -18.87
C SER A 12 0.93 -2.05 -17.43
N LEU A 13 0.50 -2.92 -16.55
CA LEU A 13 1.02 -3.03 -15.17
C LEU A 13 2.11 -4.09 -15.14
N ALA A 14 3.28 -3.76 -14.60
CA ALA A 14 4.37 -4.69 -14.37
C ALA A 14 4.13 -5.44 -13.05
N LEU A 15 4.23 -6.77 -13.09
CA LEU A 15 4.05 -7.65 -11.94
C LEU A 15 5.29 -8.51 -11.72
N ARG A 16 5.54 -8.88 -10.47
CA ARG A 16 6.58 -9.82 -10.08
C ARG A 16 6.06 -10.81 -9.05
N THR A 17 6.50 -12.07 -9.20
CA THR A 17 6.13 -13.16 -8.30
C THR A 17 7.37 -13.80 -7.70
N TRP A 18 7.34 -14.03 -6.39
CA TRP A 18 8.28 -14.84 -5.62
C TRP A 18 7.52 -16.06 -5.10
N VAL A 19 8.01 -17.23 -5.48
CA VAL A 19 7.38 -18.51 -5.12
C VAL A 19 8.18 -19.22 -4.02
N PRO A 20 7.52 -19.84 -3.05
CA PRO A 20 8.19 -20.68 -2.06
C PRO A 20 8.76 -21.96 -2.67
N ALA A 21 9.66 -22.64 -1.97
CA ALA A 21 10.26 -23.90 -2.42
C ALA A 21 9.27 -25.07 -2.51
N GLY A 22 8.10 -24.98 -1.87
CA GLY A 22 7.04 -26.01 -1.86
C GLY A 22 5.69 -25.43 -2.27
N SER A 23 4.63 -26.18 -2.02
CA SER A 23 3.26 -25.67 -2.23
C SER A 23 2.99 -24.45 -1.36
N PRO A 24 2.47 -23.36 -1.93
CA PRO A 24 2.17 -22.16 -1.17
C PRO A 24 1.13 -22.40 -0.06
N ARG A 25 1.39 -21.87 1.13
CA ARG A 25 0.46 -21.88 2.27
C ARG A 25 -0.63 -20.83 2.13
N GLY A 26 -0.39 -19.82 1.31
CA GLY A 26 -1.27 -18.69 1.01
C GLY A 26 -0.55 -17.71 0.09
N GLN A 27 -1.21 -16.61 -0.20
CA GLN A 27 -0.72 -15.57 -1.10
C GLN A 27 -0.63 -14.23 -0.38
N VAL A 28 0.40 -13.45 -0.68
CA VAL A 28 0.53 -12.04 -0.24
C VAL A 28 0.69 -11.17 -1.49
N LEU A 29 -0.23 -10.22 -1.66
CA LEU A 29 -0.10 -9.18 -2.68
C LEU A 29 0.40 -7.88 -2.04
N VAL A 30 1.54 -7.38 -2.53
CA VAL A 30 2.17 -6.14 -2.03
C VAL A 30 1.79 -4.95 -2.92
N VAL A 31 1.39 -3.85 -2.30
CA VAL A 31 1.07 -2.56 -2.93
C VAL A 31 2.03 -1.51 -2.37
N HIS A 32 2.91 -1.01 -3.21
CA HIS A 32 3.98 -0.06 -2.85
C HIS A 32 3.47 1.37 -2.64
N GLY A 33 4.32 2.25 -2.10
CA GLY A 33 4.03 3.66 -1.81
C GLY A 33 4.11 4.61 -3.01
N LEU A 34 3.98 5.91 -2.74
CA LEU A 34 4.09 6.97 -3.75
C LEU A 34 5.55 7.13 -4.20
N GLY A 35 5.75 7.20 -5.51
CA GLY A 35 7.05 7.50 -6.10
C GLY A 35 8.04 6.33 -6.13
N GLU A 36 7.72 5.22 -5.51
CA GLU A 36 8.54 4.00 -5.47
C GLU A 36 8.02 2.89 -6.41
N HIS A 37 8.48 1.66 -6.23
CA HIS A 37 8.12 0.50 -7.06
C HIS A 37 8.27 -0.83 -6.31
N MET A 38 7.70 -1.91 -6.87
CA MET A 38 7.67 -3.26 -6.29
C MET A 38 9.06 -3.86 -6.00
N GLY A 39 10.10 -3.44 -6.73
CA GLY A 39 11.47 -3.96 -6.55
C GLY A 39 12.05 -3.67 -5.16
N ARG A 40 11.58 -2.63 -4.48
CA ARG A 40 12.03 -2.27 -3.14
C ARG A 40 11.53 -3.24 -2.05
N TYR A 41 10.63 -4.14 -2.40
CA TYR A 41 10.09 -5.18 -1.50
C TYR A 41 10.77 -6.54 -1.70
N GLU A 42 11.86 -6.61 -2.46
CA GLU A 42 12.60 -7.86 -2.75
C GLU A 42 12.96 -8.64 -1.48
N ALA A 43 13.59 -7.99 -0.52
CA ALA A 43 14.02 -8.62 0.72
C ALA A 43 12.82 -9.13 1.55
N LEU A 44 11.75 -8.32 1.68
CA LEU A 44 10.53 -8.73 2.36
C LEU A 44 9.86 -9.92 1.66
N ALA A 45 9.77 -9.87 0.33
CA ALA A 45 9.16 -10.94 -0.45
C ALA A 45 9.93 -12.26 -0.33
N GLN A 46 11.27 -12.22 -0.30
CA GLN A 46 12.11 -13.39 -0.06
C GLN A 46 11.91 -13.96 1.34
N ASP A 47 11.86 -13.12 2.37
CA ASP A 47 11.59 -13.55 3.75
C ASP A 47 10.22 -14.25 3.86
N LEU A 48 9.19 -13.74 3.22
CA LEU A 48 7.86 -14.33 3.21
C LEU A 48 7.81 -15.63 2.38
N ALA A 49 8.50 -15.65 1.23
CA ALA A 49 8.60 -16.86 0.40
C ALA A 49 9.33 -18.00 1.14
N ALA A 50 10.37 -17.67 1.91
CA ALA A 50 11.05 -18.64 2.79
C ALA A 50 10.12 -19.23 3.86
N GLN A 51 9.06 -18.51 4.25
CA GLN A 51 8.03 -18.98 5.18
C GLN A 51 6.85 -19.69 4.50
N GLY A 52 6.95 -19.94 3.18
CA GLY A 52 5.94 -20.68 2.42
C GLY A 52 4.83 -19.82 1.81
N TRP A 53 4.94 -18.49 1.78
CA TRP A 53 3.98 -17.63 1.11
C TRP A 53 4.35 -17.42 -0.36
N ALA A 54 3.38 -17.52 -1.26
CA ALA A 54 3.55 -16.98 -2.61
C ALA A 54 3.36 -15.46 -2.53
N VAL A 55 4.41 -14.71 -2.84
CA VAL A 55 4.36 -13.25 -2.81
C VAL A 55 4.25 -12.72 -4.22
N GLN A 56 3.33 -11.78 -4.42
CA GLN A 56 3.22 -11.03 -5.65
C GLN A 56 3.26 -9.54 -5.32
N ALA A 57 3.83 -8.76 -6.22
CA ALA A 57 3.79 -7.31 -6.18
C ALA A 57 3.60 -6.77 -7.60
N TYR A 58 3.08 -5.58 -7.71
CA TYR A 58 2.96 -4.89 -8.99
C TYR A 58 3.36 -3.43 -8.85
N ASP A 59 3.87 -2.87 -9.92
CA ASP A 59 4.04 -1.43 -10.02
C ASP A 59 2.69 -0.79 -10.34
N GLN A 60 2.22 0.10 -9.47
CA GLN A 60 0.98 0.83 -9.71
C GLN A 60 1.10 1.70 -10.97
N ARG A 61 -0.01 2.01 -11.64
CA ARG A 61 0.03 2.91 -12.80
C ARG A 61 0.81 4.17 -12.50
N GLY A 62 1.64 4.62 -13.46
CA GLY A 62 2.49 5.79 -13.31
C GLY A 62 3.69 5.59 -12.38
N HIS A 63 4.03 4.35 -12.00
CA HIS A 63 5.17 4.02 -11.13
C HIS A 63 6.01 2.89 -11.72
N GLY A 64 7.26 2.81 -11.27
CA GLY A 64 8.17 1.73 -11.62
C GLY A 64 8.26 1.46 -13.12
N ALA A 65 8.07 0.21 -13.53
CA ALA A 65 8.05 -0.24 -14.93
C ALA A 65 6.64 -0.25 -15.55
N SER A 66 5.60 0.15 -14.79
CA SER A 66 4.23 0.23 -15.31
C SER A 66 4.00 1.45 -16.19
N GLY A 67 3.02 1.33 -17.07
CA GLY A 67 2.56 2.40 -17.95
C GLY A 67 1.84 3.52 -17.22
N GLY A 68 1.55 4.60 -17.94
CA GLY A 68 0.94 5.82 -17.42
C GLY A 68 1.98 6.91 -17.14
N GLY A 69 1.52 8.15 -17.04
CA GLY A 69 2.39 9.28 -16.66
C GLY A 69 2.80 9.20 -15.19
N ARG A 70 4.05 9.58 -14.89
CA ARG A 70 4.60 9.51 -13.52
C ARG A 70 3.72 10.26 -12.50
N GLY A 71 3.27 9.54 -11.48
CA GLY A 71 2.41 10.05 -10.42
C GLY A 71 1.01 10.48 -10.88
N GLN A 72 0.52 9.97 -12.03
CA GLN A 72 -0.79 10.31 -12.57
C GLN A 72 -1.83 9.19 -12.37
N MET A 73 -3.09 9.60 -12.30
CA MET A 73 -4.27 8.75 -12.35
C MET A 73 -5.16 9.17 -13.52
N ALA A 74 -5.65 8.22 -14.30
CA ALA A 74 -6.57 8.52 -15.42
C ALA A 74 -7.97 8.94 -14.94
N ALA A 75 -8.49 8.24 -13.92
CA ALA A 75 -9.77 8.51 -13.28
C ALA A 75 -9.64 8.36 -11.75
N ASP A 76 -10.63 8.83 -10.99
CA ASP A 76 -10.59 8.89 -9.53
C ASP A 76 -10.49 7.50 -8.85
N GLU A 77 -10.96 6.45 -9.52
CA GLU A 77 -10.92 5.07 -9.03
C GLU A 77 -9.86 4.20 -9.71
N SER A 78 -9.00 4.77 -10.58
CA SER A 78 -8.06 3.97 -11.38
C SER A 78 -7.17 3.04 -10.54
N LEU A 79 -6.61 3.52 -9.41
CA LEU A 79 -5.78 2.69 -8.54
C LEU A 79 -6.55 1.54 -7.90
N LEU A 80 -7.82 1.76 -7.56
CA LEU A 80 -8.69 0.75 -6.95
C LEU A 80 -9.13 -0.30 -7.98
N ALA A 81 -9.46 0.15 -9.19
CA ALA A 81 -9.83 -0.74 -10.29
C ALA A 81 -8.64 -1.60 -10.73
N ASP A 82 -7.43 -1.01 -10.83
CA ASP A 82 -6.20 -1.74 -11.12
C ASP A 82 -5.92 -2.81 -10.05
N LEU A 83 -6.01 -2.43 -8.76
CA LEU A 83 -5.84 -3.38 -7.66
C LEU A 83 -6.85 -4.53 -7.74
N GLY A 84 -8.11 -4.24 -8.09
CA GLY A 84 -9.14 -5.26 -8.30
C GLY A 84 -8.76 -6.26 -9.39
N GLN A 85 -8.22 -5.79 -10.50
CA GLN A 85 -7.75 -6.65 -11.59
C GLN A 85 -6.52 -7.47 -11.22
N VAL A 86 -5.56 -6.85 -10.52
CA VAL A 86 -4.39 -7.56 -10.01
C VAL A 86 -4.82 -8.65 -9.02
N LEU A 87 -5.76 -8.37 -8.12
CA LEU A 87 -6.32 -9.37 -7.19
C LEU A 87 -7.01 -10.52 -7.94
N GLN A 88 -7.77 -10.21 -9.00
CA GLN A 88 -8.40 -11.23 -9.85
C GLN A 88 -7.33 -12.11 -10.53
N HIS A 89 -6.26 -11.50 -11.03
CA HIS A 89 -5.13 -12.22 -11.62
C HIS A 89 -4.44 -13.12 -10.58
N VAL A 90 -4.14 -12.60 -9.38
CA VAL A 90 -3.54 -13.36 -8.27
C VAL A 90 -4.40 -14.57 -7.90
N ARG A 91 -5.72 -14.41 -7.81
CA ARG A 91 -6.67 -15.50 -7.50
C ARG A 91 -6.78 -16.55 -8.60
N SER A 92 -6.45 -16.22 -9.85
CA SER A 92 -6.47 -17.20 -10.95
C SER A 92 -5.33 -18.21 -10.89
N ALA A 93 -4.27 -17.91 -10.12
CA ALA A 93 -3.19 -18.85 -9.87
C ALA A 93 -3.65 -19.96 -8.89
N PRO A 94 -3.30 -21.24 -9.13
CA PRO A 94 -3.60 -22.30 -8.20
C PRO A 94 -2.98 -22.02 -6.82
N SER A 95 -3.83 -21.82 -5.82
CA SER A 95 -3.40 -21.62 -4.43
C SER A 95 -4.43 -22.21 -3.49
N CYS A 96 -3.93 -22.91 -2.47
CA CYS A 96 -4.74 -23.37 -1.35
C CYS A 96 -4.36 -22.51 -0.14
N GLY A 97 -5.15 -21.51 0.20
CA GLY A 97 -4.88 -20.72 1.39
C GLY A 97 -5.33 -19.27 1.25
N PRO A 98 -5.17 -18.48 2.32
CA PRO A 98 -5.65 -17.11 2.36
C PRO A 98 -4.88 -16.19 1.42
N LEU A 99 -5.57 -15.19 0.88
CA LEU A 99 -5.01 -14.06 0.15
C LEU A 99 -4.94 -12.83 1.06
N ILE A 100 -3.72 -12.42 1.37
CA ILE A 100 -3.43 -11.26 2.21
C ILE A 100 -3.00 -10.09 1.32
N LEU A 101 -3.65 -8.96 1.51
CA LEU A 101 -3.25 -7.70 0.87
C LEU A 101 -2.32 -6.93 1.81
N LEU A 102 -1.12 -6.58 1.37
CA LEU A 102 -0.16 -5.78 2.11
C LEU A 102 0.09 -4.47 1.40
N GLY A 103 -0.15 -3.35 2.06
CA GLY A 103 0.11 -2.03 1.50
C GLY A 103 0.99 -1.16 2.40
N HIS A 104 1.93 -0.44 1.79
CA HIS A 104 2.78 0.53 2.48
C HIS A 104 2.45 1.96 2.03
N SER A 105 2.44 2.91 2.97
CA SER A 105 2.28 4.33 2.69
C SER A 105 1.03 4.62 1.84
N MET A 106 1.17 5.25 0.67
CA MET A 106 0.08 5.42 -0.31
C MET A 106 -0.53 4.07 -0.71
N GLY A 107 0.28 3.02 -0.92
CA GLY A 107 -0.23 1.67 -1.19
C GLY A 107 -1.04 1.11 -0.02
N GLY A 108 -0.68 1.45 1.22
CA GLY A 108 -1.46 1.15 2.41
C GLY A 108 -2.81 1.87 2.42
N LEU A 109 -2.84 3.14 1.98
CA LEU A 109 -4.09 3.89 1.80
C LEU A 109 -4.96 3.28 0.70
N VAL A 110 -4.36 2.92 -0.45
CA VAL A 110 -5.07 2.26 -1.57
C VAL A 110 -5.67 0.93 -1.09
N ALA A 111 -4.89 0.11 -0.39
CA ALA A 111 -5.34 -1.17 0.16
C ALA A 111 -6.45 -1.00 1.20
N ALA A 112 -6.31 -0.05 2.13
CA ALA A 112 -7.33 0.24 3.14
C ALA A 112 -8.63 0.76 2.48
N ARG A 113 -8.52 1.68 1.50
CA ARG A 113 -9.68 2.21 0.77
C ARG A 113 -10.37 1.12 -0.05
N TYR A 114 -9.59 0.22 -0.66
CA TYR A 114 -10.10 -0.94 -1.38
C TYR A 114 -10.90 -1.89 -0.47
N VAL A 115 -10.32 -2.27 0.68
CA VAL A 115 -11.00 -3.16 1.64
C VAL A 115 -12.25 -2.52 2.22
N ALA A 116 -12.19 -1.23 2.55
CA ALA A 116 -13.32 -0.49 3.09
C ALA A 116 -14.51 -0.35 2.10
N GLU A 117 -14.28 -0.53 0.79
CA GLU A 117 -15.36 -0.59 -0.21
C GLU A 117 -16.33 -1.72 0.10
N GLY A 118 -15.85 -2.85 0.62
CA GLY A 118 -16.70 -3.98 1.05
C GLY A 118 -17.64 -3.68 2.20
N LEU A 119 -17.52 -2.52 2.85
CA LEU A 119 -18.44 -2.03 3.88
C LEU A 119 -19.63 -1.27 3.28
N GLN A 120 -19.60 -0.98 1.96
CA GLN A 120 -20.72 -0.34 1.28
C GLN A 120 -21.87 -1.33 1.06
N ALA A 121 -23.11 -0.82 1.08
CA ALA A 121 -24.30 -1.63 0.77
C ALA A 121 -24.26 -2.22 -0.65
N ARG A 122 -23.58 -1.56 -1.57
CA ARG A 122 -23.31 -1.99 -2.95
C ARG A 122 -21.86 -1.66 -3.29
N PRO A 123 -20.95 -2.62 -3.05
CA PRO A 123 -19.54 -2.42 -3.43
C PRO A 123 -19.38 -2.20 -4.94
N ALA A 124 -18.35 -1.45 -5.31
CA ALA A 124 -18.01 -1.22 -6.71
C ALA A 124 -17.70 -2.54 -7.45
N PRO A 125 -17.92 -2.61 -8.77
CA PRO A 125 -17.71 -3.85 -9.56
C PRO A 125 -16.27 -4.37 -9.54
N TRP A 126 -15.28 -3.51 -9.28
CA TRP A 126 -13.88 -3.90 -9.17
C TRP A 126 -13.52 -4.53 -7.82
N TRP A 127 -14.41 -4.43 -6.82
CA TRP A 127 -14.12 -4.92 -5.47
C TRP A 127 -14.25 -6.44 -5.36
N GLN A 128 -13.33 -7.05 -4.62
CA GLN A 128 -13.35 -8.45 -4.20
C GLN A 128 -12.86 -8.53 -2.76
N ALA A 129 -13.43 -9.46 -1.98
CA ALA A 129 -12.98 -9.69 -0.60
C ALA A 129 -11.53 -10.21 -0.58
N VAL A 130 -10.78 -9.88 0.47
CA VAL A 130 -9.49 -10.47 0.82
C VAL A 130 -9.58 -11.10 2.21
N ASP A 131 -8.73 -12.09 2.50
CA ASP A 131 -8.80 -12.85 3.75
C ASP A 131 -8.09 -12.14 4.89
N GLY A 132 -7.26 -11.15 4.57
CA GLY A 132 -6.61 -10.29 5.54
C GLY A 132 -5.93 -9.09 4.90
N LEU A 133 -5.67 -8.09 5.73
CA LEU A 133 -5.02 -6.84 5.34
C LEU A 133 -3.82 -6.57 6.24
N VAL A 134 -2.70 -6.18 5.65
CA VAL A 134 -1.54 -5.64 6.36
C VAL A 134 -1.30 -4.22 5.90
N LEU A 135 -1.23 -3.31 6.85
CA LEU A 135 -0.97 -1.89 6.62
C LEU A 135 0.36 -1.51 7.26
N SER A 136 1.28 -0.99 6.47
CA SER A 136 2.59 -0.50 6.89
C SER A 136 2.63 1.02 6.71
N SER A 137 2.69 1.77 7.81
CA SER A 137 2.70 3.24 7.83
C SER A 137 1.73 3.85 6.80
N PRO A 138 0.44 3.43 6.76
CA PRO A 138 -0.49 3.82 5.71
C PRO A 138 -0.77 5.33 5.72
N ALA A 139 -0.88 5.94 4.54
CA ALA A 139 -1.16 7.37 4.39
C ALA A 139 -2.63 7.74 4.73
N LEU A 140 -3.12 7.29 5.90
CA LEU A 140 -4.47 7.60 6.38
C LEU A 140 -4.63 9.09 6.73
N ASP A 141 -3.54 9.72 7.14
CA ASP A 141 -3.45 11.17 7.31
C ASP A 141 -2.20 11.69 6.60
N ALA A 142 -2.40 12.36 5.49
CA ALA A 142 -1.29 12.92 4.69
C ALA A 142 -0.61 14.14 5.34
N GLY A 143 -1.01 14.56 6.54
CA GLY A 143 -0.46 15.74 7.22
C GLY A 143 -0.74 17.08 6.52
N MET A 144 -1.64 17.10 5.53
CA MET A 144 -1.93 18.30 4.75
C MET A 144 -2.66 19.36 5.57
N THR A 145 -2.18 20.60 5.50
CA THR A 145 -2.88 21.76 6.04
C THR A 145 -4.19 22.03 5.29
N VAL A 146 -5.10 22.82 5.91
CA VAL A 146 -6.36 23.23 5.27
C VAL A 146 -6.11 23.94 3.93
N ILE A 147 -5.08 24.78 3.86
CA ILE A 147 -4.72 25.52 2.64
C ILE A 147 -4.26 24.55 1.56
N GLN A 148 -3.39 23.57 1.90
CA GLN A 148 -2.96 22.55 0.96
C GLN A 148 -4.12 21.70 0.43
N LYS A 149 -5.07 21.32 1.29
CA LYS A 149 -6.29 20.59 0.88
C LYS A 149 -7.13 21.42 -0.09
N LEU A 150 -7.30 22.72 0.18
CA LEU A 150 -8.05 23.62 -0.70
C LEU A 150 -7.36 23.79 -2.06
N LEU A 151 -6.04 24.01 -2.08
CA LEU A 151 -5.25 24.11 -3.31
C LEU A 151 -5.34 22.79 -4.12
N THR A 152 -5.20 21.66 -3.45
CA THR A 152 -5.35 20.34 -4.08
C THR A 152 -6.75 20.16 -4.70
N ALA A 153 -7.81 20.59 -4.01
CA ALA A 153 -9.17 20.53 -4.53
C ALA A 153 -9.37 21.40 -5.79
N VAL A 154 -8.75 22.57 -5.84
CA VAL A 154 -8.77 23.45 -7.02
C VAL A 154 -7.95 22.88 -8.16
N VAL A 155 -6.67 22.55 -7.91
CA VAL A 155 -5.75 22.02 -8.93
C VAL A 155 -6.27 20.72 -9.54
N SER A 156 -6.84 19.83 -8.72
CA SER A 156 -7.40 18.57 -9.21
C SER A 156 -8.60 18.75 -10.17
N ARG A 157 -9.28 19.90 -10.15
CA ARG A 157 -10.38 20.21 -11.08
C ARG A 157 -9.91 20.89 -12.35
N VAL A 158 -8.92 21.81 -12.24
CA VAL A 158 -8.46 22.64 -13.38
C VAL A 158 -7.36 21.93 -14.17
N ALA A 159 -6.48 21.20 -13.49
CA ALA A 159 -5.33 20.53 -14.08
C ALA A 159 -5.09 19.14 -13.42
N PRO A 160 -6.06 18.21 -13.52
CA PRO A 160 -6.04 16.95 -12.75
C PRO A 160 -4.81 16.09 -13.02
N ASN A 161 -4.26 16.15 -14.23
CA ASN A 161 -3.12 15.35 -14.67
C ASN A 161 -1.79 16.12 -14.64
N LEU A 162 -1.78 17.40 -14.21
CA LEU A 162 -0.54 18.13 -14.03
C LEU A 162 0.23 17.51 -12.84
N ALA A 163 1.39 16.93 -13.13
CA ALA A 163 2.25 16.32 -12.13
C ALA A 163 3.35 17.31 -11.71
N VAL A 164 3.46 17.52 -10.41
CA VAL A 164 4.46 18.38 -9.75
C VAL A 164 5.29 17.55 -8.78
N GLY A 165 6.34 18.13 -8.20
CA GLY A 165 7.09 17.48 -7.13
C GLY A 165 6.18 17.18 -5.93
N ASN A 166 6.30 15.98 -5.35
CA ASN A 166 5.47 15.54 -4.22
C ASN A 166 5.87 16.16 -2.88
N GLY A 167 7.04 16.78 -2.82
CA GLY A 167 7.55 17.47 -1.62
C GLY A 167 8.04 16.56 -0.49
N LEU A 168 8.18 15.26 -0.74
CA LEU A 168 8.76 14.35 0.25
C LEU A 168 10.25 14.64 0.42
N ASN A 169 10.68 14.71 1.69
CA ASN A 169 12.09 14.76 2.02
C ASN A 169 12.62 13.32 2.15
N LEU A 170 13.63 12.97 1.38
CA LEU A 170 14.19 11.62 1.35
C LEU A 170 14.81 11.20 2.69
N ASP A 171 15.33 12.16 3.47
CA ASP A 171 15.89 11.87 4.80
C ASP A 171 14.83 11.40 5.82
N ASP A 172 13.55 11.58 5.51
CA ASP A 172 12.43 11.19 6.38
C ASP A 172 11.90 9.77 6.08
N ILE A 173 12.38 9.11 5.01
CA ILE A 173 11.86 7.79 4.63
C ILE A 173 12.40 6.67 5.51
N CYS A 174 13.71 6.72 5.86
CA CYS A 174 14.41 5.69 6.63
C CYS A 174 15.58 6.30 7.39
N ARG A 175 15.90 5.75 8.57
CA ARG A 175 17.07 6.16 9.36
C ARG A 175 18.40 5.56 8.85
N ASP A 176 18.35 4.52 8.01
CA ASP A 176 19.53 3.95 7.38
C ASP A 176 19.95 4.80 6.17
N PRO A 177 21.12 5.47 6.20
CA PRO A 177 21.58 6.29 5.09
C PRO A 177 21.84 5.51 3.79
N ALA A 178 22.12 4.20 3.88
CA ALA A 178 22.30 3.37 2.70
C ALA A 178 20.97 3.20 1.95
N VAL A 179 19.88 2.97 2.67
CA VAL A 179 18.52 2.89 2.09
C VAL A 179 18.14 4.21 1.41
N VAL A 180 18.40 5.33 2.07
CA VAL A 180 18.13 6.68 1.51
C VAL A 180 18.93 6.93 0.23
N LYS A 181 20.22 6.58 0.24
CA LYS A 181 21.10 6.70 -0.93
C LYS A 181 20.64 5.84 -2.10
N ASP A 182 20.27 4.58 -1.83
CA ASP A 182 19.79 3.65 -2.85
C ASP A 182 18.46 4.14 -3.44
N TYR A 183 17.56 4.65 -2.59
CA TYR A 183 16.30 5.28 -3.04
C TYR A 183 16.55 6.46 -3.99
N ALA A 184 17.47 7.36 -3.61
CA ALA A 184 17.80 8.56 -4.40
C ALA A 184 18.45 8.22 -5.74
N ALA A 185 19.17 7.09 -5.82
CA ALA A 185 19.88 6.65 -7.02
C ALA A 185 19.04 5.77 -7.96
N ASP A 186 17.86 5.32 -7.51
CA ASP A 186 17.03 4.38 -8.28
C ASP A 186 16.29 5.09 -9.43
N PRO A 187 16.52 4.71 -10.69
CA PRO A 187 15.87 5.35 -11.85
C PRO A 187 14.38 5.05 -11.96
N LEU A 188 13.85 4.06 -11.24
CA LEU A 188 12.43 3.73 -11.20
C LEU A 188 11.66 4.55 -10.14
N VAL A 189 12.37 5.21 -9.25
CA VAL A 189 11.82 6.14 -8.26
C VAL A 189 11.56 7.50 -8.93
N HIS A 190 10.52 8.20 -8.48
CA HIS A 190 10.20 9.55 -8.94
C HIS A 190 9.54 10.39 -7.84
N ASP A 191 9.65 11.71 -7.96
CA ASP A 191 9.07 12.70 -7.05
C ASP A 191 7.72 13.26 -7.53
N ARG A 192 7.05 12.66 -8.49
CA ARG A 192 5.87 13.23 -9.15
C ARG A 192 4.56 12.84 -8.47
N ILE A 193 3.65 13.84 -8.38
CA ILE A 193 2.26 13.66 -7.94
C ILE A 193 1.35 14.57 -8.75
N SER A 194 0.28 14.03 -9.33
CA SER A 194 -0.73 14.81 -10.03
C SER A 194 -1.79 15.35 -9.08
N GLY A 195 -2.50 16.41 -9.51
CA GLY A 195 -3.59 16.98 -8.72
C GLY A 195 -4.67 15.96 -8.36
N ARG A 196 -5.00 15.04 -9.27
CA ARG A 196 -5.98 13.96 -9.01
C ARG A 196 -5.47 12.97 -7.97
N LEU A 197 -4.20 12.53 -8.07
CA LEU A 197 -3.60 11.62 -7.10
C LEU A 197 -3.51 12.26 -5.71
N ALA A 198 -3.10 13.53 -5.64
CA ALA A 198 -3.06 14.27 -4.39
C ALA A 198 -4.45 14.39 -3.74
N ARG A 199 -5.50 14.62 -4.54
CA ARG A 199 -6.88 14.64 -4.05
C ARG A 199 -7.30 13.26 -3.55
N PHE A 200 -7.02 12.19 -4.28
CA PHE A 200 -7.29 10.82 -3.82
C PHE A 200 -6.67 10.57 -2.44
N ILE A 201 -5.40 10.92 -2.26
CA ILE A 201 -4.70 10.75 -0.97
C ILE A 201 -5.37 11.59 0.12
N ALA A 202 -5.76 12.84 -0.17
CA ALA A 202 -6.38 13.74 0.79
C ALA A 202 -7.79 13.29 1.24
N GLU A 203 -8.54 12.62 0.35
CA GLU A 203 -9.94 12.25 0.59
C GLU A 203 -10.10 10.81 1.08
N ALA A 204 -9.26 9.88 0.61
CA ALA A 204 -9.40 8.46 0.92
C ALA A 204 -9.09 8.14 2.39
N GLY A 205 -8.13 8.83 3.02
CA GLY A 205 -7.80 8.61 4.44
C GLY A 205 -8.97 8.90 5.36
N PRO A 206 -9.52 10.12 5.37
CA PRO A 206 -10.72 10.45 6.14
C PRO A 206 -11.93 9.55 5.82
N TRP A 207 -12.07 9.13 4.56
CA TRP A 207 -13.13 8.22 4.15
C TRP A 207 -13.00 6.83 4.79
N VAL A 208 -11.77 6.30 4.89
CA VAL A 208 -11.44 5.03 5.58
C VAL A 208 -11.65 5.18 7.08
N GLU A 209 -11.10 6.24 7.69
CA GLU A 209 -11.23 6.50 9.14
C GLU A 209 -12.69 6.57 9.58
N ALA A 210 -13.56 7.22 8.81
CA ALA A 210 -15.00 7.31 9.11
C ALA A 210 -15.72 5.94 9.13
N ARG A 211 -15.11 4.90 8.57
CA ARG A 211 -15.63 3.53 8.51
C ARG A 211 -14.92 2.55 9.44
N ALA A 212 -13.91 3.01 10.15
CA ALA A 212 -13.09 2.15 11.01
C ALA A 212 -13.92 1.37 12.03
N ALA A 213 -14.94 1.97 12.65
CA ALA A 213 -15.83 1.30 13.60
C ALA A 213 -16.65 0.13 13.01
N GLN A 214 -16.77 0.09 11.67
CA GLN A 214 -17.49 -0.97 10.94
C GLN A 214 -16.54 -2.01 10.36
N TRP A 215 -15.23 -1.93 10.64
CA TRP A 215 -14.21 -2.77 10.05
C TRP A 215 -14.46 -4.25 10.34
N ARG A 216 -14.29 -5.10 9.32
CA ARG A 216 -14.60 -6.54 9.44
C ARG A 216 -13.45 -7.43 8.99
N THR A 217 -12.57 -6.92 8.10
CA THR A 217 -11.45 -7.69 7.57
C THR A 217 -10.36 -7.83 8.63
N PRO A 218 -9.88 -9.05 8.93
CA PRO A 218 -8.73 -9.24 9.79
C PRO A 218 -7.54 -8.37 9.33
N THR A 219 -7.05 -7.50 10.20
CA THR A 219 -6.06 -6.49 9.82
C THR A 219 -4.90 -6.44 10.81
N LEU A 220 -3.69 -6.42 10.28
CA LEU A 220 -2.48 -6.02 11.00
C LEU A 220 -2.13 -4.59 10.57
N LEU A 221 -2.22 -3.65 11.50
CA LEU A 221 -1.80 -2.28 11.30
C LEU A 221 -0.47 -2.05 12.03
N MET A 222 0.57 -1.74 11.27
CA MET A 222 1.91 -1.43 11.78
C MET A 222 2.30 -0.04 11.29
N TRP A 223 2.85 0.79 12.19
CA TRP A 223 3.28 2.14 11.77
C TRP A 223 4.46 2.68 12.57
N ALA A 224 5.19 3.57 11.94
CA ALA A 224 6.27 4.33 12.54
C ALA A 224 5.72 5.45 13.43
N GLY A 225 6.22 5.55 14.65
CA GLY A 225 5.85 6.65 15.58
C GLY A 225 6.57 7.95 15.28
N ALA A 226 7.79 7.89 14.72
CA ALA A 226 8.58 9.05 14.32
C ALA A 226 8.42 9.40 12.82
N ASP A 227 7.34 8.94 12.19
CA ASP A 227 7.03 9.18 10.78
C ASP A 227 6.86 10.68 10.48
N ARG A 228 7.57 11.15 9.43
CA ARG A 228 7.49 12.52 8.92
C ARG A 228 6.96 12.60 7.49
N CYS A 229 6.82 11.45 6.82
CA CYS A 229 6.23 11.37 5.49
C CYS A 229 4.69 11.42 5.55
N VAL A 230 4.11 10.74 6.55
CA VAL A 230 2.68 10.77 6.85
C VAL A 230 2.46 11.02 8.34
N ASN A 231 1.30 11.59 8.70
CA ASN A 231 0.99 11.83 10.10
C ASN A 231 0.57 10.51 10.80
N PRO A 232 1.34 9.99 11.77
CA PRO A 232 1.03 8.74 12.47
C PRO A 232 -0.30 8.79 13.25
N ALA A 233 -0.82 9.99 13.52
CA ALA A 233 -2.11 10.16 14.18
C ALA A 233 -3.27 9.55 13.38
N GLY A 234 -3.18 9.46 12.04
CA GLY A 234 -4.18 8.79 11.22
C GLY A 234 -4.28 7.29 11.55
N SER A 235 -3.12 6.62 11.62
CA SER A 235 -3.06 5.21 12.04
C SER A 235 -3.56 5.01 13.48
N ALA A 236 -3.21 5.92 14.39
CA ALA A 236 -3.66 5.85 15.78
C ALA A 236 -5.18 6.04 15.90
N ARG A 237 -5.79 6.98 15.16
CA ARG A 237 -7.25 7.18 15.13
C ARG A 237 -7.98 5.96 14.57
N PHE A 238 -7.48 5.40 13.47
CA PHE A 238 -8.02 4.17 12.90
C PHE A 238 -7.95 3.02 13.90
N ALA A 239 -6.80 2.83 14.56
CA ALA A 239 -6.60 1.78 15.57
C ALA A 239 -7.54 1.92 16.78
N ALA A 240 -7.81 3.15 17.22
CA ALA A 240 -8.71 3.42 18.32
C ALA A 240 -10.19 3.17 17.98
N ALA A 241 -10.58 3.32 16.71
CA ALA A 241 -11.96 3.20 16.26
C ALA A 241 -12.33 1.78 15.76
N ALA A 242 -11.37 1.04 15.21
CA ALA A 242 -11.63 -0.29 14.63
C ALA A 242 -11.83 -1.36 15.72
N PRO A 243 -12.73 -2.35 15.50
CA PRO A 243 -12.99 -3.42 16.46
C PRO A 243 -11.73 -4.26 16.72
N GLN A 244 -11.40 -4.45 18.00
CA GLN A 244 -10.20 -5.20 18.43
C GLN A 244 -10.24 -6.69 18.02
N GLN A 245 -11.43 -7.24 17.76
CA GLN A 245 -11.61 -8.62 17.33
C GLN A 245 -11.01 -8.88 15.93
N VAL A 246 -10.92 -7.85 15.10
CA VAL A 246 -10.38 -7.94 13.74
C VAL A 246 -9.09 -7.15 13.54
N LEU A 247 -8.72 -6.28 14.49
CA LEU A 247 -7.54 -5.43 14.37
C LEU A 247 -6.45 -5.88 15.36
N THR A 248 -5.27 -6.12 14.80
CA THR A 248 -4.00 -6.17 15.55
C THR A 248 -3.21 -4.92 15.21
N ALA A 249 -2.88 -4.11 16.20
CA ALA A 249 -2.17 -2.85 15.99
C ALA A 249 -0.81 -2.86 16.70
N GLN A 250 0.22 -2.36 16.02
CA GLN A 250 1.57 -2.23 16.56
C GLN A 250 2.22 -0.95 16.07
N THR A 251 2.66 -0.10 17.00
CA THR A 251 3.51 1.06 16.68
C THR A 251 4.96 0.79 17.05
N TRP A 252 5.89 1.36 16.28
CA TRP A 252 7.31 1.46 16.62
C TRP A 252 7.66 2.93 16.83
N PRO A 253 7.74 3.40 18.10
CA PRO A 253 7.82 4.83 18.41
C PRO A 253 9.00 5.56 17.79
N MET A 254 10.11 4.86 17.55
CA MET A 254 11.37 5.46 17.10
C MET A 254 11.67 5.25 15.62
N LEU A 255 10.89 4.42 14.92
CA LEU A 255 11.12 4.14 13.50
C LEU A 255 10.65 5.30 12.62
N ALA A 256 11.33 5.49 11.48
CA ALA A 256 10.92 6.32 10.38
C ALA A 256 9.95 5.56 9.44
N HIS A 257 9.49 6.22 8.39
CA HIS A 257 8.38 5.82 7.54
C HIS A 257 8.42 4.38 7.02
N GLU A 258 9.55 3.97 6.47
CA GLU A 258 9.72 2.66 5.82
C GLU A 258 10.12 1.57 6.84
N ILE A 259 9.20 1.18 7.70
CA ILE A 259 9.47 0.25 8.81
C ILE A 259 10.08 -1.09 8.38
N PHE A 260 9.88 -1.53 7.13
CA PHE A 260 10.50 -2.74 6.57
C PHE A 260 11.93 -2.54 6.09
N ASN A 261 12.44 -1.29 6.05
CA ASN A 261 13.78 -0.94 5.63
C ASN A 261 14.61 -0.31 6.76
N GLU A 262 14.02 -0.11 7.92
CA GLU A 262 14.66 0.41 9.12
C GLU A 262 15.70 -0.59 9.69
N PRO A 263 16.69 -0.14 10.46
CA PRO A 263 17.65 -1.03 11.13
C PRO A 263 16.99 -2.16 11.94
N GLU A 264 15.82 -1.90 12.51
CA GLU A 264 15.04 -2.87 13.31
C GLU A 264 14.07 -3.71 12.43
N ARG A 265 14.26 -3.78 11.11
CA ARG A 265 13.37 -4.52 10.21
C ARG A 265 13.12 -5.97 10.63
N ALA A 266 14.10 -6.60 11.28
CA ALA A 266 13.96 -7.98 11.73
C ALA A 266 12.78 -8.17 12.69
N ASP A 267 12.58 -7.26 13.64
CA ASP A 267 11.46 -7.29 14.59
C ASP A 267 10.13 -6.99 13.89
N VAL A 268 10.13 -6.05 12.94
CA VAL A 268 8.95 -5.71 12.14
C VAL A 268 8.51 -6.92 11.29
N VAL A 269 9.45 -7.58 10.63
CA VAL A 269 9.20 -8.77 9.81
C VAL A 269 8.75 -9.94 10.69
N ALA A 270 9.37 -10.17 11.85
CA ALA A 270 8.94 -11.19 12.80
C ALA A 270 7.48 -10.97 13.26
N ARG A 271 7.09 -9.72 13.52
CA ARG A 271 5.71 -9.38 13.87
C ARG A 271 4.73 -9.71 12.74
N LEU A 272 5.09 -9.33 11.51
CA LEU A 272 4.31 -9.67 10.30
C LEU A 272 4.16 -11.19 10.16
N GLN A 273 5.26 -11.94 10.24
CA GLN A 273 5.26 -13.40 10.09
C GLN A 273 4.41 -14.09 11.15
N ALA A 274 4.49 -13.64 12.42
CA ALA A 274 3.66 -14.16 13.49
C ALA A 274 2.16 -13.96 13.22
N TRP A 275 1.77 -12.77 12.74
CA TRP A 275 0.39 -12.49 12.37
C TRP A 275 -0.07 -13.33 11.16
N LEU A 276 0.73 -13.40 10.11
CA LEU A 276 0.45 -14.22 8.93
C LEU A 276 0.28 -15.71 9.31
N GLY A 277 1.14 -16.23 10.20
CA GLY A 277 1.04 -17.59 10.71
C GLY A 277 -0.30 -17.88 11.39
N SER A 278 -0.86 -16.89 12.10
CA SER A 278 -2.18 -17.03 12.74
C SER A 278 -3.34 -17.08 11.74
N ARG A 279 -3.15 -16.58 10.50
CA ARG A 279 -4.19 -16.61 9.44
C ARG A 279 -4.28 -17.94 8.72
N LEU A 280 -3.29 -18.80 8.86
CA LEU A 280 -3.29 -20.15 8.27
C LEU A 280 -4.12 -21.16 9.06
N ASN A 281 -4.46 -20.83 10.30
CA ASN A 281 -5.19 -21.69 11.23
C ASN A 281 -6.60 -21.16 11.56
N ALA A 282 -7.09 -20.14 10.85
CA ALA A 282 -8.35 -19.45 11.11
C ALA A 282 -9.50 -19.94 10.17
#